data_73b4efc06aa979154f1293c77b66a9e9
#
_entry.id   73b4efc06aa979154f1293c77b66a9e9
#
_cell.length_a   1.000
_cell.length_b   1.000
_cell.length_c   1.000
_cell.angle_alpha   90.00
_cell.angle_beta   90.00
_cell.angle_gamma   90.00
#
_symmetry.space_group_name_H-M   'P 1'
#
loop_
_entity.id
_entity.type
_entity.pdbx_description
1 polymer ?
#
loop_
_entity_poly.entity_id
_entity_poly.type
_entity_poly.pdbx_seq_one_letter_code
_entity_poly.pdbx_strand_id
1 'polypeptide(L)'
;MRTSQYLFSTLKETPAEAAIVSHQLMLRAGMIRPLASGLYNWMPTGWRVLRKVEKIIREEMDKSGALEIKMPVVQPAELWEESGRWEQYGPELLRFVDRGNRNFVLGPTHEEVITDLVRREVSSYRQLPINLYQIQTKFRDEVRPRFGVMRSREFIMKDAYSFHADHASLQQTYDVMYQTYSNIFNRLGLDFRAVQADTGSIGGSASHEFQVLANSGEDDVIFSTESDYAANIELAEAVAIGERAAPTKAMELVDTPNAKTIAELVEQFNLPIEKTVKTLIVKGASEEQPLVALVIRGDHELNEIKAEKLPEVASPFEFADEVVIKAKIGAGVGSLGPVNLNIPVIIDRSVALVSDFSAGANIDGKHYFNINWERDVALPKVADIRNVVEGDPSPDGKGTLLIKRGIEVGHIFQLGKKYSEAMNATVQGEDGRPMVVTMGCYGIGVTRVVAAAIEQHFDERGIVWPTDEIAPFTVAVLPMNMHKSESVQEYAEELYCTLQAQGVEVIFDDRKERPGVMFADMELIGVPHMVVIGEKNLANGEIEYKNRRTGEKQMIAKEQLLDFLKGQIKA
;
A
#
# COMPACT_ATOMS: atom_id res chain seq x y z
N MET A 1 17.45 27.68 -11.69
CA MET A 1 17.42 26.87 -12.94
C MET A 1 16.69 27.65 -14.03
N ARG A 2 17.22 27.67 -15.27
CA ARG A 2 16.56 28.29 -16.42
C ARG A 2 15.91 27.25 -17.29
N THR A 3 14.71 27.51 -17.80
CA THR A 3 14.02 26.56 -18.69
C THR A 3 14.78 26.31 -19.99
N SER A 4 15.52 27.31 -20.52
CA SER A 4 16.40 27.13 -21.70
C SER A 4 17.57 26.18 -21.49
N GLN A 5 17.93 25.88 -20.24
CA GLN A 5 19.02 25.01 -19.83
C GLN A 5 18.53 23.74 -19.11
N TYR A 6 17.22 23.50 -19.15
CA TYR A 6 16.58 22.43 -18.41
C TYR A 6 15.81 21.50 -19.36
N LEU A 7 15.94 20.20 -19.17
CA LEU A 7 15.15 19.25 -19.93
C LEU A 7 13.70 19.26 -19.43
N PHE A 8 12.95 20.22 -19.92
CA PHE A 8 11.57 20.49 -19.56
C PHE A 8 10.64 19.77 -20.55
N SER A 9 10.17 18.59 -20.17
CA SER A 9 9.51 17.64 -21.08
C SER A 9 8.03 17.48 -20.78
N THR A 10 7.28 18.59 -20.72
CA THR A 10 5.82 18.56 -20.51
C THR A 10 5.08 18.06 -21.75
N LEU A 11 3.96 17.38 -21.54
CA LEU A 11 3.05 16.89 -22.59
C LEU A 11 1.69 17.54 -22.44
N LYS A 12 1.08 17.95 -23.56
CA LYS A 12 -0.27 18.53 -23.57
C LYS A 12 -1.36 17.48 -23.34
N GLU A 13 -1.19 16.33 -23.97
CA GLU A 13 -2.17 15.26 -23.96
C GLU A 13 -1.77 14.16 -22.97
N THR A 14 -2.78 13.50 -22.44
CA THR A 14 -2.60 12.35 -21.56
C THR A 14 -2.32 11.11 -22.38
N PRO A 15 -1.20 10.39 -22.14
CA PRO A 15 -0.94 9.12 -22.79
C PRO A 15 -2.04 8.09 -22.50
N ALA A 16 -2.44 7.34 -23.54
CA ALA A 16 -3.58 6.43 -23.48
C ALA A 16 -3.40 5.26 -22.48
N GLU A 17 -2.16 4.89 -22.20
CA GLU A 17 -1.81 3.82 -21.25
C GLU A 17 -1.97 4.22 -19.77
N ALA A 18 -2.09 5.52 -19.47
CA ALA A 18 -2.17 6.02 -18.11
C ALA A 18 -3.62 6.02 -17.59
N ALA A 19 -3.96 5.11 -16.68
CA ALA A 19 -5.30 4.93 -16.16
C ALA A 19 -5.62 5.83 -14.94
N ILE A 20 -4.66 6.02 -14.03
CA ILE A 20 -4.86 6.82 -12.81
C ILE A 20 -4.18 8.19 -12.90
N VAL A 21 -4.64 9.11 -12.07
CA VAL A 21 -4.23 10.53 -12.12
C VAL A 21 -2.73 10.71 -11.91
N SER A 22 -2.13 10.03 -10.94
CA SER A 22 -0.68 10.15 -10.69
C SER A 22 0.15 9.72 -11.90
N HIS A 23 -0.21 8.61 -12.55
CA HIS A 23 0.45 8.14 -13.76
C HIS A 23 0.31 9.15 -14.89
N GLN A 24 -0.91 9.66 -15.12
CA GLN A 24 -1.19 10.69 -16.12
C GLN A 24 -0.35 11.95 -15.90
N LEU A 25 -0.38 12.49 -14.69
CA LEU A 25 0.29 13.75 -14.37
C LEU A 25 1.81 13.61 -14.32
N MET A 26 2.35 12.49 -13.83
CA MET A 26 3.80 12.26 -13.85
C MET A 26 4.36 12.19 -15.26
N LEU A 27 3.63 11.58 -16.21
CA LEU A 27 3.99 11.58 -17.63
C LEU A 27 3.86 12.97 -18.23
N ARG A 28 2.74 13.64 -18.03
CA ARG A 28 2.48 14.98 -18.59
C ARG A 28 3.45 16.04 -18.05
N ALA A 29 3.74 15.99 -16.75
CA ALA A 29 4.67 16.92 -16.09
C ALA A 29 6.14 16.66 -16.45
N GLY A 30 6.44 15.63 -17.23
CA GLY A 30 7.82 15.28 -17.58
C GLY A 30 8.64 14.75 -16.40
N MET A 31 8.00 14.08 -15.45
CA MET A 31 8.66 13.50 -14.28
C MET A 31 9.25 12.12 -14.56
N ILE A 32 8.56 11.32 -15.36
CA ILE A 32 8.96 9.95 -15.73
C ILE A 32 8.75 9.71 -17.23
N ARG A 33 9.48 8.73 -17.75
CA ARG A 33 9.28 8.17 -19.11
C ARG A 33 9.39 6.66 -19.06
N PRO A 34 8.46 5.91 -19.69
CA PRO A 34 8.54 4.46 -19.74
C PRO A 34 9.75 4.00 -20.56
N LEU A 35 10.44 2.98 -20.07
CA LEU A 35 11.48 2.25 -20.79
C LEU A 35 10.94 0.90 -21.27
N ALA A 36 10.32 0.17 -20.36
CA ALA A 36 9.64 -1.09 -20.61
C ALA A 36 8.51 -1.24 -19.60
N SER A 37 7.71 -2.30 -19.70
CA SER A 37 6.63 -2.55 -18.73
C SER A 37 7.14 -2.57 -17.29
N GLY A 38 6.66 -1.64 -16.48
CA GLY A 38 7.05 -1.49 -15.07
C GLY A 38 8.47 -0.94 -14.82
N LEU A 39 9.12 -0.41 -15.86
CA LEU A 39 10.44 0.22 -15.76
C LEU A 39 10.37 1.66 -16.28
N TYR A 40 10.81 2.61 -15.47
CA TYR A 40 10.71 4.04 -15.77
C TYR A 40 12.04 4.77 -15.62
N ASN A 41 12.31 5.65 -16.59
CA ASN A 41 13.32 6.69 -16.43
C ASN A 41 12.75 7.81 -15.57
N TRP A 42 13.46 8.22 -14.54
CA TRP A 42 13.14 9.42 -13.78
C TRP A 42 13.80 10.63 -14.43
N MET A 43 12.97 11.54 -14.93
CA MET A 43 13.42 12.77 -15.58
C MET A 43 13.83 13.83 -14.56
N PRO A 44 14.52 14.91 -14.95
CA PRO A 44 15.02 15.90 -13.99
C PRO A 44 13.99 16.43 -12.99
N THR A 45 12.77 16.75 -13.44
CA THR A 45 11.71 17.25 -12.55
C THR A 45 11.27 16.18 -11.54
N GLY A 46 11.05 14.94 -11.98
CA GLY A 46 10.68 13.83 -11.11
C GLY A 46 11.78 13.45 -10.14
N TRP A 47 13.03 13.44 -10.61
CA TRP A 47 14.19 13.14 -9.79
C TRP A 47 14.39 14.17 -8.67
N ARG A 48 14.15 15.47 -8.93
CA ARG A 48 14.17 16.51 -7.88
C ARG A 48 13.18 16.20 -6.76
N VAL A 49 11.95 15.86 -7.09
CA VAL A 49 10.92 15.50 -6.10
C VAL A 49 11.31 14.25 -5.32
N LEU A 50 11.75 13.20 -6.02
CA LEU A 50 12.16 11.94 -5.39
C LEU A 50 13.30 12.15 -4.38
N ARG A 51 14.32 12.92 -4.76
CA ARG A 51 15.44 13.27 -3.86
C ARG A 51 15.00 14.03 -2.61
N LYS A 52 14.00 14.88 -2.74
CA LYS A 52 13.43 15.62 -1.60
C LYS A 52 12.65 14.70 -0.66
N VAL A 53 11.89 13.79 -1.21
CA VAL A 53 11.21 12.74 -0.41
C VAL A 53 12.24 11.87 0.31
N GLU A 54 13.29 11.42 -0.38
CA GLU A 54 14.40 10.68 0.25
C GLU A 54 15.06 11.48 1.39
N LYS A 55 15.27 12.77 1.19
CA LYS A 55 15.87 13.66 2.22
C LYS A 55 15.02 13.69 3.49
N ILE A 56 13.71 13.90 3.35
CA ILE A 56 12.79 13.91 4.50
C ILE A 56 12.82 12.56 5.23
N ILE A 57 12.75 11.47 4.51
CA ILE A 57 12.81 10.12 5.08
C ILE A 57 14.13 9.92 5.84
N ARG A 58 15.27 10.29 5.23
CA ARG A 58 16.58 10.17 5.85
C ARG A 58 16.70 10.98 7.13
N GLU A 59 16.27 12.24 7.13
CA GLU A 59 16.30 13.10 8.29
C GLU A 59 15.48 12.56 9.46
N GLU A 60 14.28 12.05 9.21
CA GLU A 60 13.45 11.47 10.27
C GLU A 60 13.98 10.11 10.76
N MET A 61 14.55 9.29 9.88
CA MET A 61 15.23 8.05 10.27
C MET A 61 16.46 8.33 11.14
N ASP A 62 17.29 9.29 10.77
CA ASP A 62 18.46 9.68 11.56
C ASP A 62 18.07 10.21 12.94
N LYS A 63 17.01 11.03 13.03
CA LYS A 63 16.45 11.49 14.31
C LYS A 63 15.98 10.35 15.21
N SER A 64 15.50 9.25 14.63
CA SER A 64 15.10 8.06 15.40
C SER A 64 16.24 7.26 15.99
N GLY A 65 17.48 7.58 15.62
CA GLY A 65 18.70 6.87 16.03
C GLY A 65 19.08 5.71 15.11
N ALA A 66 18.37 5.51 13.99
CA ALA A 66 18.76 4.53 12.98
C ALA A 66 20.02 4.97 12.23
N LEU A 67 20.82 4.01 11.80
CA LEU A 67 22.09 4.24 11.10
C LEU A 67 21.97 3.85 9.63
N GLU A 68 22.37 4.75 8.73
CA GLU A 68 22.33 4.50 7.29
C GLU A 68 23.47 3.61 6.83
N ILE A 69 23.15 2.58 6.06
CA ILE A 69 24.09 1.70 5.37
C ILE A 69 23.72 1.58 3.89
N LYS A 70 24.52 0.86 3.11
CA LYS A 70 24.23 0.53 1.72
C LYS A 70 24.60 -0.91 1.44
N MET A 71 23.62 -1.70 1.03
CA MET A 71 23.79 -3.11 0.68
C MET A 71 23.66 -3.33 -0.83
N PRO A 72 24.24 -4.39 -1.40
CA PRO A 72 24.09 -4.71 -2.82
C PRO A 72 22.65 -5.05 -3.19
N VAL A 73 22.24 -4.73 -4.43
CA VAL A 73 20.96 -5.18 -4.98
C VAL A 73 21.03 -6.61 -5.51
N VAL A 74 22.20 -7.02 -5.99
CA VAL A 74 22.48 -8.41 -6.41
C VAL A 74 22.83 -9.24 -5.19
N GLN A 75 22.09 -10.32 -4.99
CA GLN A 75 22.19 -11.15 -3.78
C GLN A 75 22.47 -12.62 -4.15
N PRO A 76 23.34 -13.32 -3.41
CA PRO A 76 23.61 -14.72 -3.65
C PRO A 76 22.44 -15.61 -3.24
N ALA A 77 22.19 -16.66 -4.03
CA ALA A 77 21.09 -17.60 -3.77
C ALA A 77 21.21 -18.30 -2.41
N GLU A 78 22.43 -18.54 -1.93
CA GLU A 78 22.69 -19.27 -0.68
C GLU A 78 21.99 -18.63 0.53
N LEU A 79 21.92 -17.30 0.60
CA LEU A 79 21.23 -16.60 1.68
C LEU A 79 19.72 -16.84 1.64
N TRP A 80 19.15 -16.90 0.43
CA TRP A 80 17.73 -17.17 0.21
C TRP A 80 17.38 -18.64 0.47
N GLU A 81 18.31 -19.55 0.18
CA GLU A 81 18.19 -20.97 0.53
C GLU A 81 18.21 -21.15 2.06
N GLU A 82 19.14 -20.50 2.78
CA GLU A 82 19.20 -20.54 4.24
C GLU A 82 17.89 -20.07 4.89
N SER A 83 17.30 -18.99 4.40
CA SER A 83 16.03 -18.46 4.94
C SER A 83 14.81 -19.30 4.56
N GLY A 84 14.95 -20.20 3.58
CA GLY A 84 13.86 -20.98 3.00
C GLY A 84 13.03 -20.20 1.96
N ARG A 85 13.32 -18.92 1.74
CA ARG A 85 12.54 -18.10 0.80
C ARG A 85 12.89 -18.29 -0.67
N TRP A 86 14.00 -18.99 -0.97
CA TRP A 86 14.30 -19.36 -2.36
C TRP A 86 13.13 -20.08 -3.03
N GLU A 87 12.50 -21.02 -2.32
CA GLU A 87 11.31 -21.75 -2.79
C GLU A 87 9.99 -21.02 -2.49
N GLN A 88 9.90 -20.38 -1.33
CA GLN A 88 8.65 -19.82 -0.81
C GLN A 88 8.27 -18.47 -1.44
N TYR A 89 9.24 -17.66 -1.91
CA TYR A 89 8.96 -16.31 -2.42
C TYR A 89 8.13 -16.30 -3.71
N GLY A 90 8.29 -17.35 -4.51
CA GLY A 90 7.56 -17.48 -5.75
C GLY A 90 8.20 -16.77 -6.95
N PRO A 91 7.43 -16.59 -8.05
CA PRO A 91 7.96 -16.14 -9.36
C PRO A 91 8.36 -14.67 -9.40
N GLU A 92 7.95 -13.85 -8.44
CA GLU A 92 8.35 -12.44 -8.38
C GLU A 92 9.83 -12.26 -7.99
N LEU A 93 10.47 -13.29 -7.47
CA LEU A 93 11.91 -13.31 -7.23
C LEU A 93 12.63 -13.55 -8.55
N LEU A 94 13.26 -12.52 -9.10
CA LEU A 94 14.03 -12.65 -10.35
C LEU A 94 15.37 -13.33 -10.08
N ARG A 95 15.49 -14.57 -10.56
CA ARG A 95 16.68 -15.42 -10.42
C ARG A 95 17.50 -15.38 -11.71
N PHE A 96 18.82 -15.37 -11.59
CA PHE A 96 19.74 -15.45 -12.71
C PHE A 96 21.04 -16.13 -12.34
N VAL A 97 21.83 -16.45 -13.35
CA VAL A 97 23.11 -17.13 -13.19
C VAL A 97 24.24 -16.21 -13.68
N ASP A 98 25.31 -16.09 -12.93
CA ASP A 98 26.49 -15.33 -13.34
C ASP A 98 27.42 -16.14 -14.26
N ARG A 99 28.52 -15.51 -14.72
CA ARG A 99 29.52 -16.17 -15.57
C ARG A 99 30.19 -17.38 -14.91
N GLY A 100 30.25 -17.42 -13.59
CA GLY A 100 30.78 -18.53 -12.81
C GLY A 100 29.79 -19.65 -12.55
N ASN A 101 28.63 -19.62 -13.23
CA ASN A 101 27.54 -20.57 -13.05
C ASN A 101 26.97 -20.62 -11.62
N ARG A 102 26.95 -19.46 -10.94
CA ARG A 102 26.39 -19.30 -9.60
C ARG A 102 25.04 -18.62 -9.68
N ASN A 103 24.09 -19.08 -8.86
CA ASN A 103 22.76 -18.51 -8.77
C ASN A 103 22.73 -17.24 -7.92
N PHE A 104 22.06 -16.23 -8.42
CA PHE A 104 21.82 -14.94 -7.80
C PHE A 104 20.35 -14.50 -7.97
N VAL A 105 19.97 -13.48 -7.23
CA VAL A 105 18.70 -12.78 -7.40
C VAL A 105 18.92 -11.28 -7.49
N LEU A 106 18.01 -10.57 -8.15
CA LEU A 106 17.82 -9.15 -7.91
C LEU A 106 16.95 -8.98 -6.67
N GLY A 107 17.47 -8.29 -5.67
CA GLY A 107 16.83 -8.18 -4.36
C GLY A 107 15.45 -7.51 -4.39
N PRO A 108 14.37 -8.24 -4.08
CA PRO A 108 13.06 -7.64 -3.85
C PRO A 108 12.95 -7.02 -2.45
N THR A 109 13.82 -7.45 -1.56
CA THR A 109 13.97 -7.05 -0.15
C THR A 109 15.34 -7.51 0.37
N HIS A 110 15.74 -7.17 1.60
CA HIS A 110 17.10 -7.41 2.10
C HIS A 110 17.17 -8.08 3.49
N GLU A 111 16.14 -8.77 3.95
CA GLU A 111 16.16 -9.47 5.24
C GLU A 111 17.33 -10.44 5.33
N GLU A 112 17.60 -11.22 4.30
CA GLU A 112 18.69 -12.19 4.25
C GLU A 112 20.06 -11.51 4.31
N VAL A 113 20.25 -10.47 3.51
CA VAL A 113 21.55 -9.76 3.42
C VAL A 113 21.88 -9.06 4.74
N ILE A 114 20.92 -8.38 5.36
CA ILE A 114 21.15 -7.68 6.62
C ILE A 114 21.37 -8.66 7.79
N THR A 115 20.68 -9.80 7.77
CA THR A 115 20.88 -10.84 8.78
C THR A 115 22.30 -11.43 8.67
N ASP A 116 22.78 -11.68 7.46
CA ASP A 116 24.16 -12.11 7.19
C ASP A 116 25.18 -11.08 7.66
N LEU A 117 24.93 -9.79 7.37
CA LEU A 117 25.81 -8.71 7.84
C LEU A 117 25.88 -8.67 9.36
N VAL A 118 24.74 -8.67 10.04
CA VAL A 118 24.67 -8.54 11.50
C VAL A 118 25.27 -9.76 12.20
N ARG A 119 25.04 -10.98 11.74
CA ARG A 119 25.63 -12.18 12.34
C ARG A 119 27.16 -12.21 12.27
N ARG A 120 27.76 -11.47 11.32
CA ARG A 120 29.23 -11.35 11.18
C ARG A 120 29.81 -10.19 11.99
N GLU A 121 29.08 -9.09 12.14
CA GLU A 121 29.58 -7.84 12.72
C GLU A 121 29.20 -7.66 14.20
N VAL A 122 28.08 -8.24 14.64
CA VAL A 122 27.57 -8.10 16.01
C VAL A 122 27.85 -9.39 16.78
N SER A 123 28.63 -9.31 17.85
CA SER A 123 29.06 -10.46 18.62
C SER A 123 28.53 -10.52 20.06
N SER A 124 28.05 -9.39 20.60
CA SER A 124 27.60 -9.27 21.99
C SER A 124 26.25 -8.57 22.12
N TYR A 125 25.45 -9.00 23.08
CA TYR A 125 24.20 -8.35 23.47
C TYR A 125 24.37 -6.87 23.82
N ARG A 126 25.58 -6.46 24.23
CA ARG A 126 25.89 -5.05 24.54
C ARG A 126 25.87 -4.13 23.33
N GLN A 127 25.92 -4.67 22.12
CA GLN A 127 25.82 -3.93 20.86
C GLN A 127 24.36 -3.75 20.43
N LEU A 128 23.41 -4.35 21.15
CA LEU A 128 21.97 -4.28 20.89
C LEU A 128 21.28 -3.28 21.81
N PRO A 129 20.14 -2.66 21.42
CA PRO A 129 19.54 -2.77 20.10
C PRO A 129 20.30 -1.96 19.05
N ILE A 130 20.18 -2.38 17.79
CA ILE A 130 20.70 -1.65 16.65
C ILE A 130 19.61 -1.58 15.55
N ASN A 131 19.48 -0.45 14.89
CA ASN A 131 18.57 -0.27 13.76
C ASN A 131 19.37 0.28 12.57
N LEU A 132 19.41 -0.49 11.49
CA LEU A 132 20.16 -0.17 10.27
C LEU A 132 19.18 0.03 9.11
N TYR A 133 19.35 1.09 8.33
CA TYR A 133 18.49 1.36 7.18
C TYR A 133 19.27 1.70 5.93
N GLN A 134 18.63 1.51 4.79
CA GLN A 134 19.12 1.95 3.49
C GLN A 134 17.99 2.56 2.65
N ILE A 135 18.37 3.34 1.66
CA ILE A 135 17.50 3.73 0.55
C ILE A 135 18.09 3.08 -0.68
N GLN A 136 17.40 2.10 -1.23
CA GLN A 136 17.94 1.19 -2.25
C GLN A 136 16.91 0.83 -3.30
N THR A 137 17.39 0.60 -4.51
CA THR A 137 16.61 0.00 -5.59
C THR A 137 16.24 -1.43 -5.27
N LYS A 138 14.98 -1.78 -5.51
CA LYS A 138 14.42 -3.12 -5.42
C LYS A 138 13.91 -3.54 -6.78
N PHE A 139 13.87 -4.84 -7.01
CA PHE A 139 13.27 -5.42 -8.20
C PHE A 139 12.33 -6.56 -7.81
N ARG A 140 11.08 -6.47 -8.28
CA ARG A 140 10.08 -7.54 -8.17
C ARG A 140 9.56 -7.85 -9.56
N ASP A 141 9.64 -9.11 -9.97
CA ASP A 141 9.18 -9.54 -11.30
C ASP A 141 7.65 -9.64 -11.34
N GLU A 142 7.02 -8.52 -11.12
CA GLU A 142 5.56 -8.34 -11.09
C GLU A 142 4.94 -8.76 -12.41
N VAL A 143 3.96 -9.65 -12.37
CA VAL A 143 3.27 -10.18 -13.57
C VAL A 143 2.48 -9.09 -14.29
N ARG A 144 1.87 -8.18 -13.55
CA ARG A 144 1.01 -7.11 -14.09
C ARG A 144 1.38 -5.75 -13.50
N PRO A 145 2.55 -5.21 -13.88
CA PRO A 145 2.89 -3.84 -13.48
C PRO A 145 1.85 -2.88 -14.07
N ARG A 146 1.44 -1.91 -13.27
CA ARG A 146 0.39 -0.94 -13.62
C ARG A 146 0.50 0.33 -12.82
N PHE A 147 -0.24 1.36 -13.22
CA PHE A 147 -0.33 2.64 -12.51
C PHE A 147 1.01 3.37 -12.36
N GLY A 148 1.84 3.30 -13.39
CA GLY A 148 3.14 3.98 -13.39
C GLY A 148 4.05 3.46 -12.28
N VAL A 149 4.59 4.37 -11.49
CA VAL A 149 5.50 4.03 -10.38
C VAL A 149 4.78 3.52 -9.13
N MET A 150 3.46 3.49 -9.13
CA MET A 150 2.68 2.93 -8.03
C MET A 150 2.91 1.43 -7.86
N ARG A 151 2.94 0.69 -8.97
CA ARG A 151 3.18 -0.75 -9.03
C ARG A 151 4.13 -1.10 -10.16
N SER A 152 5.36 -0.65 -10.03
CA SER A 152 6.46 -0.90 -10.97
C SER A 152 7.27 -2.13 -10.58
N ARG A 153 8.07 -2.65 -11.52
CA ARG A 153 8.97 -3.79 -11.28
C ARG A 153 10.27 -3.37 -10.59
N GLU A 154 10.81 -2.23 -10.99
CA GLU A 154 11.95 -1.59 -10.33
C GLU A 154 11.49 -0.33 -9.61
N PHE A 155 11.86 -0.17 -8.37
CA PHE A 155 11.45 0.94 -7.51
C PHE A 155 12.47 1.20 -6.40
N ILE A 156 12.35 2.34 -5.73
CA ILE A 156 13.21 2.71 -4.62
C ILE A 156 12.42 2.54 -3.31
N MET A 157 13.04 1.84 -2.37
CA MET A 157 12.50 1.60 -1.04
C MET A 157 13.50 2.10 0.02
N LYS A 158 12.99 2.71 1.09
CA LYS A 158 13.71 2.80 2.35
C LYS A 158 13.34 1.55 3.15
N ASP A 159 14.30 0.75 3.45
CA ASP A 159 14.14 -0.44 4.29
C ASP A 159 15.09 -0.39 5.48
N ALA A 160 14.51 -0.57 6.66
CA ALA A 160 15.21 -0.60 7.93
C ALA A 160 15.01 -1.95 8.60
N TYR A 161 16.00 -2.36 9.35
CA TYR A 161 16.01 -3.63 10.07
C TYR A 161 16.59 -3.40 11.46
N SER A 162 15.86 -3.83 12.48
CA SER A 162 16.31 -3.71 13.87
C SER A 162 16.60 -5.07 14.47
N PHE A 163 17.55 -5.09 15.38
CA PHE A 163 18.04 -6.30 16.05
C PHE A 163 18.04 -6.09 17.54
N HIS A 164 17.52 -7.07 18.28
CA HIS A 164 17.22 -6.95 19.70
C HIS A 164 17.58 -8.22 20.46
N ALA A 165 17.85 -8.06 21.76
CA ALA A 165 18.04 -9.17 22.67
C ALA A 165 16.72 -9.89 23.02
N ASP A 166 15.60 -9.16 23.02
CA ASP A 166 14.29 -9.67 23.42
C ASP A 166 13.14 -8.94 22.72
N HIS A 167 11.93 -9.43 22.93
CA HIS A 167 10.72 -8.87 22.34
C HIS A 167 10.36 -7.49 22.93
N ALA A 168 10.66 -7.22 24.20
CA ALA A 168 10.36 -5.91 24.81
C ALA A 168 11.17 -4.79 24.15
N SER A 169 12.44 -5.06 23.84
CA SER A 169 13.29 -4.15 23.07
C SER A 169 12.78 -3.95 21.64
N LEU A 170 12.34 -5.02 20.99
CA LEU A 170 11.69 -4.93 19.66
C LEU A 170 10.46 -4.04 19.70
N GLN A 171 9.59 -4.23 20.70
CA GLN A 171 8.36 -3.41 20.83
C GLN A 171 8.70 -1.92 20.98
N GLN A 172 9.70 -1.56 21.75
CA GLN A 172 10.13 -0.16 21.90
C GLN A 172 10.58 0.44 20.56
N THR A 173 11.39 -0.26 19.79
CA THR A 173 11.81 0.22 18.45
C THR A 173 10.66 0.23 17.46
N TYR A 174 9.76 -0.73 17.53
CA TYR A 174 8.54 -0.76 16.73
C TYR A 174 7.69 0.50 16.97
N ASP A 175 7.50 0.89 18.24
CA ASP A 175 6.76 2.10 18.61
C ASP A 175 7.48 3.37 18.12
N VAL A 176 8.82 3.42 18.22
CA VAL A 176 9.62 4.51 17.66
C VAL A 176 9.46 4.59 16.14
N MET A 177 9.48 3.46 15.43
CA MET A 177 9.28 3.43 13.97
C MET A 177 7.86 3.83 13.58
N TYR A 178 6.86 3.43 14.34
CA TYR A 178 5.48 3.90 14.15
C TYR A 178 5.39 5.42 14.21
N GLN A 179 5.98 6.03 15.23
CA GLN A 179 6.02 7.49 15.38
C GLN A 179 6.85 8.17 14.28
N THR A 180 8.00 7.58 13.93
CA THR A 180 8.87 8.10 12.88
C THR A 180 8.17 8.11 11.52
N TYR A 181 7.45 7.04 11.17
CA TYR A 181 6.65 6.99 9.95
C TYR A 181 5.53 8.02 9.95
N SER A 182 4.84 8.17 11.08
CA SER A 182 3.81 9.21 11.24
C SER A 182 4.40 10.60 11.02
N ASN A 183 5.57 10.88 11.56
CA ASN A 183 6.28 12.14 11.35
C ASN A 183 6.67 12.35 9.88
N ILE A 184 7.17 11.30 9.20
CA ILE A 184 7.53 11.36 7.78
C ILE A 184 6.30 11.72 6.93
N PHE A 185 5.20 10.99 7.09
CA PHE A 185 4.01 11.19 6.25
C PHE A 185 3.28 12.51 6.58
N ASN A 186 3.27 12.95 7.83
CA ASN A 186 2.78 14.28 8.21
C ASN A 186 3.63 15.39 7.59
N ARG A 187 4.95 15.27 7.64
CA ARG A 187 5.88 16.24 7.04
C ARG A 187 5.74 16.28 5.52
N LEU A 188 5.42 15.17 4.89
CA LEU A 188 5.09 15.08 3.46
C LEU A 188 3.71 15.66 3.12
N GLY A 189 2.90 16.02 4.11
CA GLY A 189 1.55 16.57 3.92
C GLY A 189 0.52 15.56 3.46
N LEU A 190 0.71 14.27 3.78
CA LEU A 190 -0.20 13.20 3.39
C LEU A 190 -1.30 12.95 4.42
N ASP A 191 -2.52 12.73 3.96
CA ASP A 191 -3.60 12.18 4.80
C ASP A 191 -3.50 10.65 4.79
N PHE A 192 -3.08 10.08 5.90
CA PHE A 192 -2.82 8.66 6.03
C PHE A 192 -3.44 8.06 7.29
N ARG A 193 -3.55 6.74 7.31
CA ARG A 193 -3.92 5.95 8.49
C ARG A 193 -2.95 4.79 8.65
N ALA A 194 -2.52 4.56 9.90
CA ALA A 194 -1.83 3.34 10.27
C ALA A 194 -2.87 2.28 10.63
N VAL A 195 -2.83 1.13 9.97
CA VAL A 195 -3.82 0.07 10.12
C VAL A 195 -3.15 -1.26 10.41
N GLN A 196 -3.79 -2.10 11.20
CA GLN A 196 -3.34 -3.46 11.41
C GLN A 196 -3.41 -4.25 10.11
N ALA A 197 -2.38 -5.05 9.85
CA ALA A 197 -2.24 -5.78 8.61
C ALA A 197 -1.71 -7.19 8.82
N ASP A 198 -1.93 -8.05 7.83
CA ASP A 198 -1.31 -9.37 7.77
C ASP A 198 0.18 -9.26 7.45
N THR A 199 0.98 -10.18 7.98
CA THR A 199 2.43 -10.17 7.78
C THR A 199 2.87 -10.76 6.44
N GLY A 200 1.99 -11.47 5.74
CA GLY A 200 2.24 -12.06 4.42
C GLY A 200 3.48 -12.96 4.36
N SER A 201 4.14 -12.99 3.23
CA SER A 201 5.35 -13.80 2.98
C SER A 201 6.57 -13.34 3.79
N ILE A 202 6.58 -12.09 4.27
CA ILE A 202 7.63 -11.58 5.16
C ILE A 202 7.57 -12.33 6.50
N GLY A 203 6.35 -12.56 7.01
CA GLY A 203 6.11 -13.27 8.26
C GLY A 203 6.32 -12.39 9.50
N GLY A 204 6.25 -13.01 10.68
CA GLY A 204 6.33 -12.33 11.95
C GLY A 204 5.02 -12.41 12.75
N SER A 205 4.95 -11.70 13.88
CA SER A 205 3.83 -11.77 14.83
C SER A 205 2.84 -10.64 14.72
N ALA A 206 3.25 -9.47 14.23
CA ALA A 206 2.40 -8.29 14.08
C ALA A 206 2.93 -7.34 13.03
N SER A 207 2.05 -6.58 12.39
CA SER A 207 2.42 -5.53 11.46
C SER A 207 1.38 -4.41 11.40
N HIS A 208 1.84 -3.23 10.97
CA HIS A 208 0.99 -2.09 10.60
C HIS A 208 1.37 -1.56 9.24
N GLU A 209 0.37 -1.32 8.42
CA GLU A 209 0.50 -0.59 7.16
C GLU A 209 0.16 0.88 7.34
N PHE A 210 0.88 1.74 6.64
CA PHE A 210 0.55 3.15 6.52
C PHE A 210 -0.11 3.35 5.16
N GLN A 211 -1.41 3.65 5.19
CA GLN A 211 -2.28 3.76 4.03
C GLN A 211 -2.61 5.23 3.75
N VAL A 212 -2.24 5.71 2.58
CA VAL A 212 -2.65 7.03 2.08
C VAL A 212 -4.04 6.89 1.47
N LEU A 213 -4.99 7.67 1.95
CA LEU A 213 -6.38 7.60 1.50
C LEU A 213 -6.53 8.22 0.11
N ALA A 214 -6.91 7.42 -0.87
CA ALA A 214 -7.15 7.86 -2.24
C ALA A 214 -8.13 6.92 -2.95
N ASN A 215 -9.05 7.47 -3.74
CA ASN A 215 -10.06 6.68 -4.46
C ASN A 215 -9.45 5.69 -5.46
N SER A 216 -8.25 5.97 -5.96
CA SER A 216 -7.47 5.10 -6.85
C SER A 216 -6.67 4.03 -6.13
N GLY A 217 -6.71 3.99 -4.79
CA GLY A 217 -6.02 2.97 -3.99
C GLY A 217 -6.48 1.56 -4.33
N GLU A 218 -5.58 0.59 -4.19
CA GLU A 218 -5.88 -0.82 -4.48
C GLU A 218 -6.39 -1.57 -3.25
N ASP A 219 -6.06 -1.10 -2.04
CA ASP A 219 -6.41 -1.76 -0.78
C ASP A 219 -7.73 -1.25 -0.21
N ASP A 220 -8.52 -2.16 0.31
CA ASP A 220 -9.68 -1.84 1.11
C ASP A 220 -9.27 -1.69 2.58
N VAL A 221 -9.44 -0.49 3.10
CA VAL A 221 -9.08 -0.13 4.47
C VAL A 221 -10.34 0.12 5.28
N ILE A 222 -10.41 -0.53 6.42
CA ILE A 222 -11.59 -0.57 7.29
C ILE A 222 -11.41 0.37 8.46
N PHE A 223 -12.41 1.19 8.74
CA PHE A 223 -12.43 2.13 9.87
C PHE A 223 -13.71 2.01 10.67
N SER A 224 -13.63 2.24 11.97
CA SER A 224 -14.81 2.47 12.79
C SER A 224 -15.34 3.90 12.62
N THR A 225 -16.66 4.06 12.69
CA THR A 225 -17.32 5.38 12.70
C THR A 225 -17.14 6.14 14.01
N GLU A 226 -16.83 5.46 15.13
CA GLU A 226 -16.86 6.03 16.47
C GLU A 226 -15.61 5.74 17.31
N SER A 227 -14.61 5.01 16.75
CA SER A 227 -13.36 4.69 17.45
C SER A 227 -12.17 4.78 16.52
N ASP A 228 -10.96 4.60 17.07
CA ASP A 228 -9.71 4.56 16.33
C ASP A 228 -9.43 3.18 15.70
N TYR A 229 -10.39 2.24 15.77
CA TYR A 229 -10.22 0.94 15.12
C TYR A 229 -10.01 1.11 13.62
N ALA A 230 -8.91 0.55 13.13
CA ALA A 230 -8.57 0.53 11.70
C ALA A 230 -7.79 -0.74 11.36
N ALA A 231 -8.15 -1.40 10.26
CA ALA A 231 -7.48 -2.61 9.79
C ALA A 231 -7.55 -2.72 8.26
N ASN A 232 -6.59 -3.43 7.65
CA ASN A 232 -6.75 -3.91 6.29
C ASN A 232 -7.89 -4.94 6.25
N ILE A 233 -8.64 -4.99 5.14
CA ILE A 233 -9.77 -5.92 5.00
C ILE A 233 -9.36 -7.38 5.23
N GLU A 234 -8.14 -7.74 4.90
CA GLU A 234 -7.59 -9.09 5.10
C GLU A 234 -7.55 -9.50 6.58
N LEU A 235 -7.40 -8.54 7.49
CA LEU A 235 -7.31 -8.77 8.93
C LEU A 235 -8.54 -8.29 9.71
N ALA A 236 -9.35 -7.40 9.14
CA ALA A 236 -10.49 -6.82 9.83
C ALA A 236 -11.45 -7.89 10.36
N GLU A 237 -11.67 -7.90 11.67
CA GLU A 237 -12.51 -8.90 12.33
C GLU A 237 -13.99 -8.66 12.03
N ALA A 238 -14.69 -9.71 11.58
CA ALA A 238 -16.12 -9.72 11.40
C ALA A 238 -16.80 -10.29 12.66
N VAL A 239 -17.56 -9.46 13.35
CA VAL A 239 -18.33 -9.88 14.50
C VAL A 239 -19.79 -10.10 14.13
N ALA A 240 -20.46 -11.00 14.81
CA ALA A 240 -21.89 -11.24 14.69
C ALA A 240 -22.55 -10.92 16.02
N ILE A 241 -23.54 -10.02 15.99
CA ILE A 241 -24.28 -9.58 17.18
C ILE A 241 -25.71 -10.07 17.09
N GLY A 242 -26.26 -10.50 18.21
CA GLY A 242 -27.64 -10.95 18.35
C GLY A 242 -27.75 -12.44 18.70
N GLU A 243 -28.98 -12.91 18.73
CA GLU A 243 -29.32 -14.29 19.00
C GLU A 243 -30.02 -14.92 17.78
N ARG A 244 -29.83 -16.21 17.59
CA ARG A 244 -30.50 -16.96 16.54
C ARG A 244 -32.01 -17.04 16.84
N ALA A 245 -32.81 -16.60 15.88
CA ALA A 245 -34.27 -16.69 15.99
C ALA A 245 -34.74 -18.16 16.01
N ALA A 246 -35.88 -18.40 16.65
CA ALA A 246 -36.49 -19.74 16.66
C ALA A 246 -36.91 -20.18 15.24
N PRO A 247 -36.85 -21.47 14.93
CA PRO A 247 -37.36 -22.02 13.67
C PRO A 247 -38.85 -21.71 13.48
N THR A 248 -39.22 -21.29 12.27
CA THR A 248 -40.63 -21.00 11.95
C THR A 248 -41.24 -21.96 10.94
N LYS A 249 -40.40 -22.64 10.15
CA LYS A 249 -40.84 -23.55 9.08
C LYS A 249 -40.10 -24.89 9.13
N ALA A 250 -40.73 -25.93 8.64
CA ALA A 250 -40.08 -27.24 8.48
C ALA A 250 -39.10 -27.19 7.30
N MET A 251 -38.00 -27.93 7.41
CA MET A 251 -37.04 -28.10 6.29
C MET A 251 -37.74 -28.85 5.15
N GLU A 252 -37.51 -28.41 3.94
CA GLU A 252 -38.03 -29.04 2.72
C GLU A 252 -36.96 -29.17 1.64
N LEU A 253 -37.05 -30.26 0.86
CA LEU A 253 -36.19 -30.48 -0.30
C LEU A 253 -36.89 -29.92 -1.54
N VAL A 254 -36.23 -28.99 -2.24
CA VAL A 254 -36.79 -28.27 -3.39
C VAL A 254 -35.96 -28.56 -4.64
N ASP A 255 -36.63 -28.79 -5.76
CA ASP A 255 -35.98 -28.90 -7.07
C ASP A 255 -35.56 -27.53 -7.57
N THR A 256 -34.27 -27.38 -7.87
CA THR A 256 -33.66 -26.10 -8.29
C THR A 256 -32.70 -26.33 -9.48
N PRO A 257 -33.16 -26.95 -10.59
CA PRO A 257 -32.28 -27.40 -11.66
C PRO A 257 -31.53 -26.26 -12.38
N ASN A 258 -32.06 -25.05 -12.31
CA ASN A 258 -31.51 -23.86 -12.99
C ASN A 258 -30.93 -22.82 -12.01
N ALA A 259 -30.78 -23.16 -10.74
CA ALA A 259 -30.20 -22.26 -9.71
C ALA A 259 -28.87 -22.84 -9.19
N LYS A 260 -27.77 -22.37 -9.75
CA LYS A 260 -26.39 -22.73 -9.34
C LYS A 260 -25.69 -21.67 -8.54
N THR A 261 -26.13 -20.42 -8.65
CA THR A 261 -25.59 -19.28 -7.92
C THR A 261 -26.59 -18.76 -6.89
N ILE A 262 -26.09 -18.05 -5.88
CA ILE A 262 -26.96 -17.39 -4.89
C ILE A 262 -27.95 -16.43 -5.57
N ALA A 263 -27.48 -15.65 -6.56
CA ALA A 263 -28.32 -14.70 -7.28
C ALA A 263 -29.50 -15.41 -8.01
N GLU A 264 -29.21 -16.52 -8.71
CA GLU A 264 -30.24 -17.32 -9.37
C GLU A 264 -31.24 -17.91 -8.39
N LEU A 265 -30.77 -18.41 -7.24
CA LEU A 265 -31.60 -18.97 -6.18
C LEU A 265 -32.53 -17.91 -5.58
N VAL A 266 -31.98 -16.75 -5.26
CA VAL A 266 -32.74 -15.60 -4.72
C VAL A 266 -33.80 -15.11 -5.72
N GLU A 267 -33.44 -14.95 -7.00
CA GLU A 267 -34.35 -14.48 -8.04
C GLU A 267 -35.48 -15.49 -8.32
N GLN A 268 -35.15 -16.77 -8.53
CA GLN A 268 -36.13 -17.79 -8.92
C GLN A 268 -37.10 -18.14 -7.80
N PHE A 269 -36.67 -18.10 -6.54
CA PHE A 269 -37.46 -18.53 -5.38
C PHE A 269 -37.87 -17.41 -4.44
N ASN A 270 -37.53 -16.16 -4.79
CA ASN A 270 -37.83 -14.96 -4.01
C ASN A 270 -37.38 -15.09 -2.53
N LEU A 271 -36.13 -15.56 -2.34
CA LEU A 271 -35.54 -15.76 -1.01
C LEU A 271 -34.84 -14.49 -0.54
N PRO A 272 -34.92 -14.14 0.75
CA PRO A 272 -34.03 -13.15 1.33
C PRO A 272 -32.57 -13.63 1.23
N ILE A 273 -31.67 -12.83 0.67
CA ILE A 273 -30.28 -13.23 0.45
C ILE A 273 -29.57 -13.55 1.77
N GLU A 274 -29.87 -12.84 2.83
CA GLU A 274 -29.35 -13.07 4.18
C GLU A 274 -29.83 -14.38 4.84
N LYS A 275 -30.80 -15.06 4.25
CA LYS A 275 -31.25 -16.41 4.60
C LYS A 275 -30.74 -17.47 3.63
N THR A 276 -29.77 -17.16 2.82
CA THR A 276 -29.07 -18.12 1.98
C THR A 276 -27.65 -18.32 2.48
N VAL A 277 -27.08 -19.49 2.27
CA VAL A 277 -25.68 -19.75 2.54
C VAL A 277 -25.03 -20.40 1.34
N LYS A 278 -23.75 -20.13 1.13
CA LYS A 278 -22.91 -20.78 0.15
C LYS A 278 -21.85 -21.62 0.84
N THR A 279 -21.67 -22.82 0.32
CA THR A 279 -20.72 -23.81 0.85
C THR A 279 -19.58 -23.94 -0.14
N LEU A 280 -18.38 -23.57 0.31
CA LEU A 280 -17.16 -23.58 -0.49
C LEU A 280 -16.28 -24.74 -0.02
N ILE A 281 -15.82 -25.57 -0.94
CA ILE A 281 -14.95 -26.70 -0.62
C ILE A 281 -13.51 -26.32 -0.92
N VAL A 282 -12.67 -26.47 0.09
CA VAL A 282 -11.24 -26.14 0.04
C VAL A 282 -10.40 -27.35 0.39
N LYS A 283 -9.12 -27.33 0.01
CA LYS A 283 -8.18 -28.39 0.38
C LYS A 283 -7.94 -28.39 1.89
N GLY A 284 -7.94 -29.57 2.47
CA GLY A 284 -7.65 -29.78 3.89
C GLY A 284 -6.14 -29.84 4.18
N ALA A 285 -5.79 -29.63 5.44
CA ALA A 285 -4.41 -29.62 5.91
C ALA A 285 -3.74 -31.01 5.94
N SER A 286 -4.50 -32.11 5.85
CA SER A 286 -3.97 -33.47 5.95
C SER A 286 -4.56 -34.42 4.89
N GLU A 287 -3.83 -35.49 4.58
CA GLU A 287 -4.29 -36.53 3.67
C GLU A 287 -5.48 -37.31 4.24
N GLU A 288 -5.63 -37.39 5.55
CA GLU A 288 -6.76 -38.05 6.22
C GLU A 288 -8.06 -37.25 6.04
N GLN A 289 -7.95 -35.92 5.99
CA GLN A 289 -9.07 -35.01 5.74
C GLN A 289 -8.70 -34.06 4.59
N PRO A 290 -8.76 -34.53 3.35
CA PRO A 290 -8.28 -33.76 2.19
C PRO A 290 -9.20 -32.61 1.77
N LEU A 291 -10.43 -32.56 2.30
CA LEU A 291 -11.43 -31.54 1.98
C LEU A 291 -12.05 -30.97 3.25
N VAL A 292 -12.30 -29.67 3.21
CA VAL A 292 -13.02 -28.91 4.26
C VAL A 292 -14.09 -28.05 3.60
N ALA A 293 -15.27 -28.01 4.19
CA ALA A 293 -16.36 -27.11 3.77
C ALA A 293 -16.35 -25.85 4.60
N LEU A 294 -16.27 -24.71 3.94
CA LEU A 294 -16.39 -23.38 4.53
C LEU A 294 -17.75 -22.80 4.15
N VAL A 295 -18.56 -22.42 5.14
CA VAL A 295 -19.92 -21.95 4.91
C VAL A 295 -20.03 -20.49 5.32
N ILE A 296 -20.41 -19.64 4.38
CA ILE A 296 -20.65 -18.22 4.57
C ILE A 296 -22.05 -17.84 4.12
N ARG A 297 -22.56 -16.73 4.62
CA ARG A 297 -23.86 -16.20 4.20
C ARG A 297 -23.83 -15.80 2.71
N GLY A 298 -24.94 -15.92 2.02
CA GLY A 298 -25.01 -15.73 0.56
C GLY A 298 -24.58 -14.34 0.07
N ASP A 299 -24.74 -13.30 0.89
CA ASP A 299 -24.35 -11.93 0.61
C ASP A 299 -22.91 -11.59 1.08
N HIS A 300 -22.17 -12.54 1.61
CA HIS A 300 -20.80 -12.34 2.09
C HIS A 300 -19.76 -12.99 1.17
N GLU A 301 -18.50 -12.53 1.30
CA GLU A 301 -17.35 -13.09 0.59
C GLU A 301 -16.38 -13.75 1.57
N LEU A 302 -15.80 -14.88 1.14
CA LEU A 302 -14.78 -15.59 1.91
C LEU A 302 -13.51 -14.74 2.00
N ASN A 303 -12.92 -14.70 3.19
CA ASN A 303 -11.57 -14.19 3.40
C ASN A 303 -10.58 -15.36 3.39
N GLU A 304 -9.85 -15.52 2.29
CA GLU A 304 -8.92 -16.63 2.10
C GLU A 304 -7.78 -16.63 3.12
N ILE A 305 -7.31 -15.45 3.54
CA ILE A 305 -6.23 -15.29 4.53
C ILE A 305 -6.69 -15.75 5.91
N LYS A 306 -7.92 -15.40 6.32
CA LYS A 306 -8.50 -15.90 7.57
C LYS A 306 -8.73 -17.43 7.51
N ALA A 307 -9.20 -17.93 6.36
CA ALA A 307 -9.44 -19.36 6.16
C ALA A 307 -8.14 -20.16 6.22
N GLU A 308 -7.06 -19.67 5.61
CA GLU A 308 -5.73 -20.34 5.63
C GLU A 308 -5.16 -20.49 7.05
N LYS A 309 -5.52 -19.60 7.97
CA LYS A 309 -5.08 -19.68 9.38
C LYS A 309 -5.80 -20.74 10.21
N LEU A 310 -6.85 -21.36 9.66
CA LEU A 310 -7.54 -22.47 10.33
C LEU A 310 -6.69 -23.74 10.24
N PRO A 311 -6.53 -24.48 11.37
CA PRO A 311 -5.68 -25.67 11.39
C PRO A 311 -6.17 -26.80 10.48
N GLU A 312 -7.45 -26.80 10.10
CA GLU A 312 -8.07 -27.79 9.21
C GLU A 312 -7.82 -27.50 7.72
N VAL A 313 -7.46 -26.27 7.36
CA VAL A 313 -7.31 -25.79 5.99
C VAL A 313 -5.86 -25.86 5.53
N ALA A 314 -5.65 -26.25 4.28
CA ALA A 314 -4.31 -26.29 3.69
C ALA A 314 -3.66 -24.89 3.61
N SER A 315 -2.35 -24.85 3.83
CA SER A 315 -1.53 -23.70 3.57
C SER A 315 -0.42 -24.10 2.57
N PRO A 316 -0.30 -23.43 1.41
CA PRO A 316 -1.12 -22.32 0.94
C PRO A 316 -2.59 -22.68 0.68
N PHE A 317 -3.47 -21.68 0.85
CA PHE A 317 -4.91 -21.84 0.60
C PHE A 317 -5.20 -22.20 -0.85
N GLU A 318 -6.03 -23.22 -1.06
CA GLU A 318 -6.50 -23.63 -2.39
C GLU A 318 -7.94 -24.12 -2.33
N PHE A 319 -8.75 -23.73 -3.32
CA PHE A 319 -10.03 -24.36 -3.56
C PHE A 319 -9.85 -25.80 -4.07
N ALA A 320 -10.78 -26.67 -3.71
CA ALA A 320 -10.77 -28.05 -4.21
C ALA A 320 -11.25 -28.12 -5.67
N ASP A 321 -10.71 -29.06 -6.43
CA ASP A 321 -11.12 -29.27 -7.81
C ASP A 321 -12.56 -29.83 -7.90
N GLU A 322 -13.35 -29.37 -8.85
CA GLU A 322 -14.75 -29.78 -9.04
C GLU A 322 -14.91 -31.30 -9.23
N VAL A 323 -13.95 -31.92 -9.91
CA VAL A 323 -13.95 -33.39 -10.12
C VAL A 323 -13.81 -34.13 -8.79
N VAL A 324 -12.92 -33.63 -7.91
CA VAL A 324 -12.68 -34.19 -6.57
C VAL A 324 -13.92 -33.99 -5.69
N ILE A 325 -14.51 -32.79 -5.72
CA ILE A 325 -15.73 -32.45 -4.99
C ILE A 325 -16.86 -33.42 -5.38
N LYS A 326 -17.13 -33.58 -6.67
CA LYS A 326 -18.19 -34.43 -7.18
C LYS A 326 -17.96 -35.90 -6.85
N ALA A 327 -16.75 -36.39 -6.94
CA ALA A 327 -16.38 -37.75 -6.58
C ALA A 327 -16.56 -38.03 -5.08
N LYS A 328 -16.25 -37.08 -4.21
CA LYS A 328 -16.29 -37.24 -2.74
C LYS A 328 -17.66 -36.96 -2.13
N ILE A 329 -18.40 -35.97 -2.65
CA ILE A 329 -19.67 -35.50 -2.08
C ILE A 329 -20.86 -36.02 -2.87
N GLY A 330 -20.72 -36.25 -4.18
CA GLY A 330 -21.78 -36.73 -5.06
C GLY A 330 -22.56 -35.61 -5.75
N ALA A 331 -22.21 -34.35 -5.53
CA ALA A 331 -22.83 -33.21 -6.18
C ALA A 331 -21.77 -32.19 -6.63
N GLY A 332 -22.11 -31.38 -7.63
CA GLY A 332 -21.27 -30.33 -8.16
C GLY A 332 -21.43 -29.01 -7.43
N VAL A 333 -20.53 -28.07 -7.73
CA VAL A 333 -20.60 -26.69 -7.26
C VAL A 333 -21.97 -26.09 -7.64
N GLY A 334 -22.59 -25.37 -6.69
CA GLY A 334 -23.95 -24.82 -6.85
C GLY A 334 -25.04 -25.66 -6.21
N SER A 335 -24.76 -26.93 -5.79
CA SER A 335 -25.70 -27.81 -5.10
C SER A 335 -25.18 -28.29 -3.74
N LEU A 336 -24.14 -27.63 -3.22
CA LEU A 336 -23.46 -28.01 -1.97
C LEU A 336 -24.08 -27.32 -0.75
N GLY A 337 -24.12 -28.02 0.37
CA GLY A 337 -24.64 -27.52 1.64
C GLY A 337 -24.16 -28.29 2.85
N PRO A 338 -24.44 -27.81 4.07
CA PRO A 338 -23.94 -28.42 5.30
C PRO A 338 -24.72 -29.67 5.74
N VAL A 339 -25.92 -29.90 5.22
CA VAL A 339 -26.77 -31.03 5.63
C VAL A 339 -26.28 -32.33 5.01
N ASN A 340 -26.08 -33.35 5.83
CA ASN A 340 -25.59 -34.67 5.42
C ASN A 340 -24.24 -34.65 4.69
N LEU A 341 -23.35 -33.77 5.12
CA LEU A 341 -22.00 -33.62 4.56
C LEU A 341 -20.97 -34.36 5.44
N ASN A 342 -20.25 -35.33 4.84
CA ASN A 342 -19.29 -36.18 5.55
C ASN A 342 -17.84 -35.69 5.47
N ILE A 343 -17.63 -34.38 5.54
CA ILE A 343 -16.32 -33.74 5.65
C ILE A 343 -16.38 -32.70 6.76
N PRO A 344 -15.24 -32.23 7.30
CA PRO A 344 -15.25 -31.14 8.28
C PRO A 344 -15.94 -29.91 7.72
N VAL A 345 -16.82 -29.32 8.53
CA VAL A 345 -17.56 -28.10 8.19
C VAL A 345 -17.19 -27.00 9.18
N ILE A 346 -16.84 -25.84 8.67
CA ILE A 346 -16.59 -24.62 9.46
C ILE A 346 -17.49 -23.54 8.90
N ILE A 347 -18.26 -22.90 9.78
CA ILE A 347 -19.20 -21.86 9.40
C ILE A 347 -18.76 -20.50 9.94
N ASP A 348 -19.07 -19.46 9.18
CA ASP A 348 -18.88 -18.10 9.65
C ASP A 348 -19.77 -17.77 10.85
N ARG A 349 -19.32 -16.86 11.71
CA ARG A 349 -20.07 -16.38 12.89
C ARG A 349 -21.47 -15.91 12.52
N SER A 350 -21.65 -15.22 11.39
CA SER A 350 -22.95 -14.74 10.93
C SER A 350 -23.89 -15.89 10.53
N VAL A 351 -23.36 -16.98 9.99
CA VAL A 351 -24.14 -18.16 9.59
C VAL A 351 -24.69 -18.89 10.82
N ALA A 352 -23.98 -18.91 11.93
CA ALA A 352 -24.44 -19.51 13.19
C ALA A 352 -25.73 -18.85 13.74
N LEU A 353 -25.99 -17.60 13.36
CA LEU A 353 -27.15 -16.82 13.82
C LEU A 353 -28.35 -16.88 12.84
N VAL A 354 -28.20 -17.50 11.68
CA VAL A 354 -29.29 -17.58 10.68
C VAL A 354 -30.24 -18.71 11.01
N SER A 355 -31.54 -18.44 10.93
CA SER A 355 -32.65 -19.42 11.05
C SER A 355 -33.41 -19.52 9.74
N ASP A 356 -34.04 -20.68 9.49
CA ASP A 356 -34.82 -20.93 8.28
C ASP A 356 -34.03 -20.59 7.01
N PHE A 357 -32.79 -21.05 6.93
CA PHE A 357 -31.89 -20.73 5.81
C PHE A 357 -31.93 -21.78 4.70
N SER A 358 -31.46 -21.39 3.52
CA SER A 358 -31.42 -22.26 2.34
C SER A 358 -29.97 -22.56 1.94
N ALA A 359 -29.71 -23.80 1.56
CA ALA A 359 -28.42 -24.30 1.10
C ALA A 359 -28.60 -25.43 0.08
N GLY A 360 -27.56 -25.72 -0.69
CA GLY A 360 -27.54 -26.91 -1.55
C GLY A 360 -27.78 -28.19 -0.74
N ALA A 361 -28.43 -29.16 -1.37
CA ALA A 361 -28.78 -30.42 -0.71
C ALA A 361 -27.73 -31.55 -0.88
N ASN A 362 -26.57 -31.24 -1.47
CA ASN A 362 -25.54 -32.19 -1.88
C ASN A 362 -26.08 -33.25 -2.91
N ILE A 363 -27.10 -32.82 -3.64
CA ILE A 363 -27.71 -33.50 -4.76
C ILE A 363 -27.81 -32.53 -5.91
N ASP A 364 -27.29 -32.87 -7.08
CA ASP A 364 -27.31 -31.97 -8.23
C ASP A 364 -28.72 -31.46 -8.54
N GLY A 365 -28.87 -30.15 -8.68
CA GLY A 365 -30.13 -29.48 -8.98
C GLY A 365 -31.14 -29.43 -7.84
N LYS A 366 -30.72 -29.63 -6.59
CA LYS A 366 -31.60 -29.58 -5.40
C LYS A 366 -31.02 -28.71 -4.28
N HIS A 367 -31.93 -28.05 -3.56
CA HIS A 367 -31.62 -27.29 -2.35
C HIS A 367 -32.56 -27.69 -1.21
N TYR A 368 -32.06 -27.58 0.02
CA TYR A 368 -32.92 -27.57 1.21
C TYR A 368 -33.28 -26.11 1.55
N PHE A 369 -34.56 -25.87 1.83
CA PHE A 369 -35.09 -24.63 2.35
C PHE A 369 -35.48 -24.79 3.82
N ASN A 370 -35.44 -23.70 4.57
CA ASN A 370 -35.82 -23.63 5.98
C ASN A 370 -34.99 -24.56 6.88
N ILE A 371 -33.69 -24.63 6.64
CA ILE A 371 -32.75 -25.37 7.48
C ILE A 371 -32.55 -24.63 8.78
N ASN A 372 -32.48 -25.34 9.89
CA ASN A 372 -32.15 -24.78 11.20
C ASN A 372 -31.09 -25.61 11.91
N TRP A 373 -30.10 -24.92 12.46
CA TRP A 373 -29.06 -25.55 13.28
C TRP A 373 -29.67 -26.24 14.48
N GLU A 374 -29.08 -27.39 14.88
CA GLU A 374 -29.46 -28.19 16.04
C GLU A 374 -30.81 -28.94 15.89
N ARG A 375 -31.64 -28.51 14.96
CA ARG A 375 -32.87 -29.27 14.60
C ARG A 375 -32.65 -30.22 13.41
N ASP A 376 -32.07 -29.71 12.31
CA ASP A 376 -31.91 -30.40 11.04
C ASP A 376 -30.48 -30.88 10.80
N VAL A 377 -29.52 -30.17 11.36
CA VAL A 377 -28.08 -30.41 11.29
C VAL A 377 -27.39 -29.86 12.54
N ALA A 378 -26.43 -30.60 13.07
CA ALA A 378 -25.65 -30.13 14.23
C ALA A 378 -24.89 -28.85 13.90
N LEU A 379 -24.77 -27.94 14.88
CA LEU A 379 -23.99 -26.70 14.72
C LEU A 379 -22.50 -27.05 14.58
N PRO A 380 -21.86 -26.72 13.42
CA PRO A 380 -20.45 -27.01 13.20
C PRO A 380 -19.53 -26.06 13.98
N LYS A 381 -18.21 -26.22 13.80
CA LYS A 381 -17.22 -25.24 14.27
C LYS A 381 -17.53 -23.87 13.67
N VAL A 382 -17.53 -22.85 14.54
CA VAL A 382 -17.79 -21.45 14.18
C VAL A 382 -16.45 -20.69 14.18
N ALA A 383 -16.19 -19.93 13.14
CA ALA A 383 -14.99 -19.08 13.02
C ALA A 383 -15.31 -17.80 12.26
N ASP A 384 -14.43 -16.81 12.37
CA ASP A 384 -14.44 -15.62 11.52
C ASP A 384 -13.69 -15.96 10.22
N ILE A 385 -14.43 -16.12 9.12
CA ILE A 385 -13.86 -16.54 7.83
C ILE A 385 -14.30 -15.67 6.64
N ARG A 386 -15.02 -14.58 6.90
CA ARG A 386 -15.50 -13.67 5.86
C ARG A 386 -14.80 -12.32 5.85
N ASN A 387 -14.86 -11.64 4.73
CA ASN A 387 -14.58 -10.21 4.68
C ASN A 387 -15.68 -9.44 5.43
N VAL A 388 -15.29 -8.37 6.10
CA VAL A 388 -16.25 -7.40 6.64
C VAL A 388 -16.97 -6.69 5.48
N VAL A 389 -18.15 -6.19 5.77
CA VAL A 389 -18.91 -5.32 4.85
C VAL A 389 -19.18 -3.98 5.53
N GLU A 390 -19.42 -2.95 4.73
CA GLU A 390 -19.80 -1.63 5.25
C GLU A 390 -21.08 -1.73 6.08
N GLY A 391 -21.05 -1.11 7.27
CA GLY A 391 -22.14 -1.19 8.24
C GLY A 391 -22.04 -2.34 9.24
N ASP A 392 -21.11 -3.27 9.11
CA ASP A 392 -20.83 -4.26 10.15
C ASP A 392 -20.50 -3.58 11.48
N PRO A 393 -20.82 -4.21 12.63
CA PRO A 393 -20.40 -3.69 13.92
C PRO A 393 -18.88 -3.64 14.05
N SER A 394 -18.36 -2.58 14.66
CA SER A 394 -16.94 -2.51 14.98
C SER A 394 -16.54 -3.56 16.02
N PRO A 395 -15.40 -4.26 15.85
CA PRO A 395 -14.96 -5.30 16.78
C PRO A 395 -14.73 -4.83 18.21
N ASP A 396 -14.45 -3.55 18.41
CA ASP A 396 -14.28 -2.92 19.73
C ASP A 396 -15.60 -2.49 20.38
N GLY A 397 -16.74 -2.78 19.74
CA GLY A 397 -18.07 -2.47 20.23
C GLY A 397 -18.48 -0.99 20.08
N LYS A 398 -17.71 -0.19 19.34
CA LYS A 398 -17.98 1.24 19.13
C LYS A 398 -18.21 1.55 17.66
N GLY A 399 -19.44 1.93 17.32
CA GLY A 399 -19.82 2.29 15.95
C GLY A 399 -19.89 1.12 14.98
N THR A 400 -19.90 1.47 13.72
CA THR A 400 -19.94 0.55 12.58
C THR A 400 -18.74 0.74 11.68
N LEU A 401 -18.51 -0.21 10.77
CA LEU A 401 -17.37 -0.18 9.87
C LEU A 401 -17.67 0.58 8.58
N LEU A 402 -16.70 1.40 8.15
CA LEU A 402 -16.62 2.03 6.84
C LEU A 402 -15.47 1.43 6.04
N ILE A 403 -15.62 1.35 4.73
CA ILE A 403 -14.59 0.87 3.81
C ILE A 403 -14.11 2.04 2.95
N LYS A 404 -12.80 2.28 2.92
CA LYS A 404 -12.16 3.28 2.06
C LYS A 404 -11.02 2.67 1.29
N ARG A 405 -10.72 3.26 0.13
CA ARG A 405 -9.57 2.84 -0.67
C ARG A 405 -8.30 3.51 -0.14
N GLY A 406 -7.22 2.75 -0.10
CA GLY A 406 -5.91 3.20 0.37
C GLY A 406 -4.77 2.77 -0.55
N ILE A 407 -3.67 3.51 -0.45
CA ILE A 407 -2.39 3.21 -1.08
C ILE A 407 -1.40 2.92 0.03
N GLU A 408 -0.91 1.68 0.10
CA GLU A 408 0.14 1.29 1.05
C GLU A 408 1.46 1.96 0.68
N VAL A 409 1.90 2.90 1.52
CA VAL A 409 3.17 3.64 1.32
C VAL A 409 4.27 3.21 2.27
N GLY A 410 3.93 2.58 3.39
CA GLY A 410 4.87 2.06 4.36
C GLY A 410 4.29 0.89 5.14
N HIS A 411 5.16 0.03 5.63
CA HIS A 411 4.81 -1.15 6.40
C HIS A 411 5.87 -1.44 7.44
N ILE A 412 5.46 -1.68 8.67
CA ILE A 412 6.34 -2.03 9.79
C ILE A 412 5.98 -3.40 10.35
N PHE A 413 6.99 -4.23 10.64
CA PHE A 413 6.83 -5.63 11.02
C PHE A 413 7.60 -5.97 12.29
N GLN A 414 7.01 -6.80 13.13
CA GLN A 414 7.71 -7.54 14.17
C GLN A 414 8.03 -8.93 13.62
N LEU A 415 9.26 -9.11 13.10
CA LEU A 415 9.69 -10.38 12.48
C LEU A 415 9.93 -11.48 13.49
N GLY A 416 10.26 -11.12 14.73
CA GLY A 416 10.69 -12.07 15.74
C GLY A 416 12.03 -12.73 15.36
N LYS A 417 12.05 -14.05 15.36
CA LYS A 417 13.26 -14.84 15.10
C LYS A 417 13.23 -15.62 13.78
N LYS A 418 12.26 -15.36 12.91
CA LYS A 418 12.07 -16.12 11.66
C LYS A 418 13.37 -16.24 10.86
N TYR A 419 14.03 -15.12 10.58
CA TYR A 419 15.27 -15.09 9.80
C TYR A 419 16.51 -15.42 10.64
N SER A 420 16.57 -14.91 11.85
CA SER A 420 17.73 -15.11 12.73
C SER A 420 17.90 -16.57 13.17
N GLU A 421 16.83 -17.31 13.42
CA GLU A 421 16.88 -18.75 13.67
C GLU A 421 17.33 -19.53 12.43
N ALA A 422 16.67 -19.28 11.28
CA ALA A 422 16.97 -19.97 10.03
C ALA A 422 18.44 -19.77 9.59
N MET A 423 18.98 -18.57 9.81
CA MET A 423 20.33 -18.17 9.41
C MET A 423 21.35 -18.24 10.55
N ASN A 424 20.98 -18.78 11.71
CA ASN A 424 21.81 -18.90 12.89
C ASN A 424 22.50 -17.57 13.30
N ALA A 425 21.74 -16.49 13.30
CA ALA A 425 22.21 -15.17 13.71
C ALA A 425 22.17 -15.04 15.24
N THR A 426 23.32 -15.30 15.89
CA THR A 426 23.48 -15.31 17.34
C THR A 426 24.50 -14.29 17.80
N VAL A 427 24.30 -13.80 19.03
CA VAL A 427 25.29 -13.01 19.79
C VAL A 427 25.53 -13.65 21.15
N GLN A 428 26.61 -13.30 21.79
CA GLN A 428 26.85 -13.70 23.19
C GLN A 428 25.86 -12.95 24.09
N GLY A 429 25.02 -13.70 24.79
CA GLY A 429 24.09 -13.18 25.79
C GLY A 429 24.79 -12.76 27.10
N GLU A 430 24.04 -12.17 28.00
CA GLU A 430 24.54 -11.73 29.32
C GLU A 430 25.06 -12.90 30.18
N ASP A 431 24.47 -14.08 30.01
CA ASP A 431 24.87 -15.32 30.65
C ASP A 431 26.07 -16.01 29.99
N GLY A 432 26.66 -15.38 28.96
CA GLY A 432 27.77 -15.91 28.19
C GLY A 432 27.41 -16.98 27.16
N ARG A 433 26.14 -17.32 27.00
CA ARG A 433 25.66 -18.30 26.03
C ARG A 433 25.26 -17.64 24.70
N PRO A 434 25.30 -18.38 23.57
CA PRO A 434 24.77 -17.90 22.33
C PRO A 434 23.26 -17.61 22.45
N MET A 435 22.85 -16.46 21.97
CA MET A 435 21.46 -15.99 21.97
C MET A 435 21.06 -15.61 20.56
N VAL A 436 19.93 -16.14 20.05
CA VAL A 436 19.36 -15.76 18.77
C VAL A 436 18.74 -14.38 18.89
N VAL A 437 19.09 -13.47 17.98
CA VAL A 437 18.58 -12.11 18.00
C VAL A 437 17.12 -12.02 17.51
N THR A 438 16.37 -11.07 18.05
CA THR A 438 14.99 -10.77 17.65
C THR A 438 15.01 -9.60 16.67
N MET A 439 14.20 -9.66 15.60
CA MET A 439 14.28 -8.72 14.49
C MET A 439 12.97 -7.97 14.26
N GLY A 440 13.10 -6.72 13.79
CA GLY A 440 12.05 -5.91 13.18
C GLY A 440 12.43 -5.49 11.77
N CYS A 441 11.42 -5.18 10.95
CA CYS A 441 11.60 -4.71 9.56
C CYS A 441 10.62 -3.56 9.27
N TYR A 442 11.11 -2.51 8.61
CA TYR A 442 10.35 -1.27 8.43
C TYR A 442 10.61 -0.70 7.03
N GLY A 443 9.62 -0.77 6.13
CA GLY A 443 9.74 -0.38 4.74
C GLY A 443 8.90 0.85 4.36
N ILE A 444 9.41 1.70 3.49
CA ILE A 444 8.68 2.77 2.80
C ILE A 444 8.98 2.69 1.31
N GLY A 445 7.93 2.61 0.49
CA GLY A 445 8.04 2.70 -0.96
C GLY A 445 8.24 4.14 -1.40
N VAL A 446 9.49 4.60 -1.50
CA VAL A 446 9.84 6.01 -1.76
C VAL A 446 9.25 6.50 -3.08
N THR A 447 9.37 5.72 -4.15
CA THR A 447 8.80 6.04 -5.46
C THR A 447 7.27 6.06 -5.43
N ARG A 448 6.66 5.14 -4.69
CA ARG A 448 5.21 5.08 -4.49
C ARG A 448 4.67 6.29 -3.72
N VAL A 449 5.41 6.78 -2.74
CA VAL A 449 5.05 7.99 -1.97
C VAL A 449 4.88 9.20 -2.88
N VAL A 450 5.73 9.38 -3.88
CA VAL A 450 5.59 10.47 -4.87
C VAL A 450 4.25 10.38 -5.60
N ALA A 451 3.91 9.20 -6.09
CA ALA A 451 2.62 8.96 -6.76
C ALA A 451 1.43 9.15 -5.82
N ALA A 452 1.51 8.67 -4.58
CA ALA A 452 0.45 8.83 -3.57
C ALA A 452 0.20 10.31 -3.22
N ALA A 453 1.26 11.12 -3.13
CA ALA A 453 1.13 12.56 -2.91
C ALA A 453 0.35 13.24 -4.06
N ILE A 454 0.60 12.83 -5.29
CA ILE A 454 -0.13 13.34 -6.46
C ILE A 454 -1.59 12.88 -6.46
N GLU A 455 -1.85 11.62 -6.12
CA GLU A 455 -3.23 11.08 -6.04
C GLU A 455 -4.11 11.83 -5.04
N GLN A 456 -3.55 12.37 -3.97
CA GLN A 456 -4.30 13.18 -3.00
C GLN A 456 -4.37 14.67 -3.36
N HIS A 457 -3.41 15.18 -4.16
CA HIS A 457 -3.20 16.61 -4.36
C HIS A 457 -3.02 16.94 -5.84
N PHE A 458 -4.13 17.15 -6.52
CA PHE A 458 -4.18 17.57 -7.92
C PHE A 458 -5.45 18.37 -8.21
N ASP A 459 -5.45 19.07 -9.35
CA ASP A 459 -6.63 19.69 -9.94
C ASP A 459 -6.61 19.53 -11.47
N GLU A 460 -7.55 20.16 -12.16
CA GLU A 460 -7.64 20.09 -13.63
C GLU A 460 -6.42 20.69 -14.35
N ARG A 461 -5.61 21.49 -13.66
CA ARG A 461 -4.42 22.14 -14.21
C ARG A 461 -3.15 21.31 -14.01
N GLY A 462 -3.15 20.40 -13.05
CA GLY A 462 -2.00 19.54 -12.80
C GLY A 462 -1.76 19.22 -11.33
N ILE A 463 -0.49 19.02 -10.99
CA ILE A 463 -0.07 18.64 -9.64
C ILE A 463 -0.19 19.83 -8.69
N VAL A 464 -0.65 19.56 -7.47
CA VAL A 464 -0.70 20.50 -6.35
C VAL A 464 0.11 19.91 -5.20
N TRP A 465 1.40 20.18 -5.12
CA TRP A 465 2.23 19.61 -4.05
C TRP A 465 1.73 20.04 -2.68
N PRO A 466 1.58 19.13 -1.72
CA PRO A 466 1.02 19.42 -0.40
C PRO A 466 1.91 20.35 0.43
N THR A 467 3.23 20.31 0.22
CA THR A 467 4.22 21.15 0.91
C THR A 467 5.22 21.75 -0.08
N ASP A 468 5.81 22.89 0.27
CA ASP A 468 6.88 23.50 -0.54
C ASP A 468 8.15 22.64 -0.53
N GLU A 469 8.35 21.88 0.55
CA GLU A 469 9.54 21.06 0.77
C GLU A 469 9.74 19.98 -0.30
N ILE A 470 8.65 19.41 -0.86
CA ILE A 470 8.74 18.35 -1.88
C ILE A 470 8.50 18.85 -3.30
N ALA A 471 8.03 20.08 -3.49
CA ALA A 471 7.85 20.64 -4.83
C ALA A 471 9.18 20.69 -5.61
N PRO A 472 9.18 20.45 -6.93
CA PRO A 472 10.41 20.41 -7.72
C PRO A 472 11.16 21.73 -7.73
N PHE A 473 10.42 22.83 -7.68
CA PHE A 473 10.90 24.20 -7.50
C PHE A 473 9.95 24.93 -6.55
N THR A 474 10.47 25.83 -5.74
CA THR A 474 9.66 26.59 -4.79
C THR A 474 9.00 27.80 -5.45
N VAL A 475 9.75 28.52 -6.29
CA VAL A 475 9.31 29.74 -6.98
C VAL A 475 9.51 29.62 -8.49
N ALA A 476 8.51 29.99 -9.26
CA ALA A 476 8.64 30.22 -10.70
C ALA A 476 8.65 31.71 -10.99
N VAL A 477 9.65 32.17 -11.72
CA VAL A 477 9.74 33.55 -12.24
C VAL A 477 9.30 33.51 -13.71
N LEU A 478 8.18 34.18 -13.98
CA LEU A 478 7.51 34.21 -15.29
C LEU A 478 7.55 35.62 -15.89
N PRO A 479 8.60 36.00 -16.65
CA PRO A 479 8.70 37.31 -17.27
C PRO A 479 7.92 37.34 -18.60
N MET A 480 6.83 38.08 -18.62
CA MET A 480 5.95 38.19 -19.79
C MET A 480 6.60 39.04 -20.89
N ASN A 481 6.72 38.44 -22.08
CA ASN A 481 7.32 39.09 -23.25
C ASN A 481 8.71 39.69 -22.97
N MET A 482 9.51 39.02 -22.17
CA MET A 482 10.84 39.46 -21.74
C MET A 482 11.73 39.89 -22.92
N HIS A 483 11.67 39.23 -24.05
CA HIS A 483 12.44 39.51 -25.26
C HIS A 483 12.05 40.81 -25.97
N LYS A 484 10.94 41.45 -25.55
CA LYS A 484 10.44 42.74 -26.07
C LYS A 484 10.53 43.88 -25.06
N SER A 485 10.91 43.62 -23.83
CA SER A 485 10.97 44.59 -22.75
C SER A 485 12.26 44.44 -21.94
N GLU A 486 13.14 45.40 -22.09
CA GLU A 486 14.43 45.44 -21.39
C GLU A 486 14.21 45.55 -19.86
N SER A 487 13.25 46.37 -19.42
CA SER A 487 12.95 46.53 -17.99
C SER A 487 12.45 45.23 -17.35
N VAL A 488 11.63 44.47 -18.04
CA VAL A 488 11.16 43.11 -17.57
C VAL A 488 12.33 42.16 -17.49
N GLN A 489 13.21 42.16 -18.50
CA GLN A 489 14.39 41.30 -18.53
C GLN A 489 15.34 41.59 -17.38
N GLU A 490 15.69 42.85 -17.17
CA GLU A 490 16.61 43.29 -16.11
C GLU A 490 16.07 42.94 -14.72
N TYR A 491 14.81 43.26 -14.46
CA TYR A 491 14.19 42.93 -13.19
C TYR A 491 14.06 41.43 -12.92
N ALA A 492 13.66 40.66 -13.92
CA ALA A 492 13.54 39.22 -13.80
C ALA A 492 14.89 38.55 -13.52
N GLU A 493 15.95 38.99 -14.18
CA GLU A 493 17.32 38.49 -13.95
C GLU A 493 17.81 38.85 -12.52
N GLU A 494 17.61 40.08 -12.07
CA GLU A 494 17.94 40.51 -10.73
C GLU A 494 17.20 39.70 -9.67
N LEU A 495 15.88 39.54 -9.82
CA LEU A 495 15.04 38.73 -8.93
C LEU A 495 15.49 37.28 -8.87
N TYR A 496 15.75 36.68 -10.02
CA TYR A 496 16.25 35.32 -10.13
C TYR A 496 17.56 35.14 -9.36
N CYS A 497 18.54 35.99 -9.61
CA CYS A 497 19.83 35.94 -8.91
C CYS A 497 19.68 36.13 -7.40
N THR A 498 18.84 37.08 -6.99
CA THR A 498 18.60 37.36 -5.57
C THR A 498 17.96 36.17 -4.85
N LEU A 499 16.93 35.56 -5.42
CA LEU A 499 16.27 34.38 -4.85
C LEU A 499 17.23 33.18 -4.76
N GLN A 500 18.05 32.96 -5.80
CA GLN A 500 19.08 31.91 -5.74
C GLN A 500 20.12 32.15 -4.65
N ALA A 501 20.58 33.38 -4.49
CA ALA A 501 21.55 33.76 -3.43
C ALA A 501 20.98 33.54 -2.03
N GLN A 502 19.66 33.59 -1.88
CA GLN A 502 18.95 33.30 -0.62
C GLN A 502 18.65 31.79 -0.44
N GLY A 503 19.13 30.93 -1.33
CA GLY A 503 18.92 29.47 -1.25
C GLY A 503 17.54 29.01 -1.72
N VAL A 504 16.73 29.86 -2.35
CA VAL A 504 15.42 29.48 -2.90
C VAL A 504 15.61 28.69 -4.18
N GLU A 505 14.92 27.57 -4.32
CA GLU A 505 14.90 26.80 -5.55
C GLU A 505 13.96 27.44 -6.58
N VAL A 506 14.55 28.18 -7.52
CA VAL A 506 13.83 28.97 -8.52
C VAL A 506 13.92 28.32 -9.89
N ILE A 507 12.78 28.26 -10.60
CA ILE A 507 12.75 28.05 -12.04
C ILE A 507 12.44 29.38 -12.73
N PHE A 508 13.29 29.77 -13.65
CA PHE A 508 13.16 30.99 -14.45
C PHE A 508 12.78 30.63 -15.87
N ASP A 509 11.57 31.03 -16.29
CA ASP A 509 11.07 30.73 -17.63
C ASP A 509 11.54 31.78 -18.63
N ASP A 510 12.69 31.52 -19.22
CA ASP A 510 13.35 32.39 -20.21
C ASP A 510 13.04 32.03 -21.67
N ARG A 511 12.01 31.19 -21.89
CA ARG A 511 11.56 30.80 -23.22
C ARG A 511 10.82 31.94 -23.93
N LYS A 512 10.88 31.93 -25.28
CA LYS A 512 10.03 32.77 -26.12
C LYS A 512 8.67 32.09 -26.39
N GLU A 513 7.92 31.90 -25.33
CA GLU A 513 6.62 31.23 -25.36
C GLU A 513 5.47 32.20 -25.03
N ARG A 514 4.25 31.76 -25.40
CA ARG A 514 3.05 32.52 -25.03
C ARG A 514 2.81 32.41 -23.53
N PRO A 515 2.31 33.48 -22.88
CA PRO A 515 2.01 33.46 -21.45
C PRO A 515 1.20 32.25 -20.99
N GLY A 516 0.16 31.86 -21.76
CA GLY A 516 -0.67 30.69 -21.44
C GLY A 516 0.10 29.37 -21.39
N VAL A 517 1.11 29.19 -22.22
CA VAL A 517 1.97 28.00 -22.22
C VAL A 517 2.87 28.00 -20.99
N MET A 518 3.47 29.15 -20.66
CA MET A 518 4.33 29.30 -19.49
C MET A 518 3.56 29.00 -18.19
N PHE A 519 2.36 29.55 -18.04
CA PHE A 519 1.49 29.27 -16.90
C PHE A 519 1.08 27.79 -16.83
N ALA A 520 0.62 27.23 -17.95
CA ALA A 520 0.17 25.85 -18.00
C ALA A 520 1.28 24.86 -17.61
N ASP A 521 2.50 25.09 -18.03
CA ASP A 521 3.64 24.24 -17.68
C ASP A 521 3.98 24.30 -16.18
N MET A 522 3.99 25.51 -15.60
CA MET A 522 4.31 25.69 -14.18
C MET A 522 3.19 25.19 -13.27
N GLU A 523 1.95 25.33 -13.67
CA GLU A 523 0.80 24.77 -12.97
C GLU A 523 0.78 23.23 -13.06
N LEU A 524 1.14 22.68 -14.22
CA LEU A 524 1.20 21.23 -14.44
C LEU A 524 2.24 20.57 -13.52
N ILE A 525 3.45 21.14 -13.42
CA ILE A 525 4.50 20.60 -12.52
C ILE A 525 4.30 20.98 -11.05
N GLY A 526 3.35 21.89 -10.77
CA GLY A 526 2.94 22.24 -9.41
C GLY A 526 3.87 23.17 -8.65
N VAL A 527 4.52 24.14 -9.32
CA VAL A 527 5.35 25.13 -8.61
C VAL A 527 4.46 25.96 -7.67
N PRO A 528 4.72 25.96 -6.34
CA PRO A 528 3.80 26.54 -5.36
C PRO A 528 3.62 28.06 -5.49
N HIS A 529 4.69 28.78 -5.79
CA HIS A 529 4.71 30.23 -5.82
C HIS A 529 5.13 30.73 -7.19
N MET A 530 4.25 31.45 -7.88
CA MET A 530 4.51 32.02 -9.19
C MET A 530 4.61 33.53 -9.09
N VAL A 531 5.70 34.09 -9.60
CA VAL A 531 5.93 35.52 -9.71
C VAL A 531 5.86 35.91 -11.17
N VAL A 532 4.87 36.70 -11.54
CA VAL A 532 4.61 37.14 -12.91
C VAL A 532 5.04 38.58 -13.09
N ILE A 533 5.96 38.79 -14.02
CA ILE A 533 6.52 40.12 -14.29
C ILE A 533 6.01 40.59 -15.64
N GLY A 534 5.05 41.51 -15.62
CA GLY A 534 4.51 42.17 -16.80
C GLY A 534 5.00 43.62 -16.90
N GLU A 535 5.26 44.11 -18.11
CA GLU A 535 5.81 45.43 -18.34
C GLU A 535 4.94 46.55 -17.73
N LYS A 536 3.62 46.49 -17.91
CA LYS A 536 2.69 47.49 -17.40
C LYS A 536 2.67 47.54 -15.86
N ASN A 537 2.61 46.37 -15.21
CA ASN A 537 2.59 46.30 -13.76
C ASN A 537 3.94 46.70 -13.18
N LEU A 538 5.03 46.29 -13.80
CA LEU A 538 6.38 46.67 -13.39
C LEU A 538 6.58 48.19 -13.46
N ALA A 539 6.07 48.84 -14.51
CA ALA A 539 6.11 50.31 -14.63
C ALA A 539 5.35 51.02 -13.51
N ASN A 540 4.32 50.38 -12.95
CA ASN A 540 3.58 50.87 -11.78
C ASN A 540 4.20 50.45 -10.44
N GLY A 541 5.37 49.79 -10.45
CA GLY A 541 6.03 49.32 -9.24
C GLY A 541 5.37 48.08 -8.60
N GLU A 542 4.60 47.32 -9.38
CA GLU A 542 3.83 46.17 -8.90
C GLU A 542 4.24 44.88 -9.62
N ILE A 543 4.21 43.78 -8.87
CA ILE A 543 4.48 42.43 -9.36
C ILE A 543 3.29 41.52 -9.02
N GLU A 544 2.80 40.75 -9.96
CA GLU A 544 1.75 39.77 -9.71
C GLU A 544 2.36 38.52 -9.04
N TYR A 545 1.74 38.09 -7.95
CA TYR A 545 2.00 36.83 -7.28
C TYR A 545 0.78 35.92 -7.43
N LYS A 546 1.01 34.64 -7.68
CA LYS A 546 -0.02 33.61 -7.71
C LYS A 546 0.38 32.43 -6.85
N ASN A 547 -0.52 32.06 -5.94
CA ASN A 547 -0.38 30.85 -5.12
C ASN A 547 -1.02 29.66 -5.86
N ARG A 548 -0.25 28.59 -6.09
CA ARG A 548 -0.73 27.40 -6.82
C ARG A 548 -1.81 26.64 -6.06
N ARG A 549 -1.70 26.53 -4.73
CA ARG A 549 -2.62 25.75 -3.90
C ARG A 549 -3.97 26.43 -3.74
N THR A 550 -3.98 27.72 -3.48
CA THR A 550 -5.22 28.48 -3.24
C THR A 550 -5.81 29.07 -4.52
N GLY A 551 -5.00 29.23 -5.55
CA GLY A 551 -5.36 29.95 -6.76
C GLY A 551 -5.41 31.48 -6.60
N GLU A 552 -5.11 32.00 -5.40
CA GLU A 552 -5.12 33.43 -5.12
C GLU A 552 -4.07 34.18 -5.93
N LYS A 553 -4.45 35.33 -6.42
CA LYS A 553 -3.59 36.30 -7.08
C LYS A 553 -3.55 37.59 -6.29
N GLN A 554 -2.35 38.16 -6.15
CA GLN A 554 -2.13 39.41 -5.44
C GLN A 554 -1.15 40.30 -6.22
N MET A 555 -1.38 41.60 -6.19
CA MET A 555 -0.41 42.58 -6.65
C MET A 555 0.45 43.01 -5.46
N ILE A 556 1.75 42.80 -5.55
CA ILE A 556 2.71 43.08 -4.50
C ILE A 556 3.61 44.23 -4.95
N ALA A 557 3.82 45.18 -4.09
CA ALA A 557 4.79 46.27 -4.37
C ALA A 557 6.18 45.66 -4.58
N LYS A 558 6.87 46.11 -5.62
CA LYS A 558 8.19 45.62 -6.04
C LYS A 558 9.18 45.51 -4.88
N GLU A 559 9.21 46.54 -4.01
CA GLU A 559 10.10 46.62 -2.88
C GLU A 559 9.77 45.65 -1.74
N GLN A 560 8.52 45.16 -1.69
CA GLN A 560 8.02 44.24 -0.64
C GLN A 560 8.03 42.78 -1.08
N LEU A 561 8.30 42.49 -2.37
CA LEU A 561 8.17 41.16 -2.93
C LEU A 561 9.02 40.11 -2.22
N LEU A 562 10.28 40.40 -1.92
CA LEU A 562 11.19 39.45 -1.28
C LEU A 562 10.72 39.06 0.14
N ASP A 563 10.30 40.05 0.92
CA ASP A 563 9.80 39.83 2.28
C ASP A 563 8.45 39.09 2.25
N PHE A 564 7.59 39.44 1.28
CA PHE A 564 6.36 38.74 1.05
C PHE A 564 6.59 37.25 0.73
N LEU A 565 7.49 36.93 -0.21
CA LEU A 565 7.83 35.55 -0.58
C LEU A 565 8.41 34.78 0.60
N LYS A 566 9.27 35.36 1.41
CA LYS A 566 9.78 34.75 2.64
C LYS A 566 8.67 34.36 3.61
N GLY A 567 7.64 35.19 3.71
CA GLY A 567 6.47 34.89 4.54
C GLY A 567 5.55 33.81 3.98
N GLN A 568 5.54 33.61 2.66
CA GLN A 568 4.73 32.61 1.98
C GLN A 568 5.40 31.23 1.90
N ILE A 569 6.71 31.21 1.72
CA ILE A 569 7.50 29.96 1.64
C ILE A 569 7.53 29.34 3.04
N LYS A 570 6.86 28.23 3.18
CA LYS A 570 6.87 27.43 4.41
C LYS A 570 8.02 26.43 4.34
N ALA A 571 8.89 26.48 5.34
CA ALA A 571 9.94 25.49 5.54
C ALA A 571 9.36 24.11 5.84
#